data_560a1274effed5722ea445cae84be7b9
#
_entry.id   560a1274effed5722ea445cae84be7b9
#
_cell.length_a   1.000
_cell.length_b   1.000
_cell.length_c   1.000
_cell.angle_alpha   90.00
_cell.angle_beta   90.00
_cell.angle_gamma   90.00
#
_symmetry.space_group_name_H-M   'P 1'
#
loop_
_entity.id
_entity.type
_entity.pdbx_description
1 polymer ?
#
loop_
_entity_poly.entity_id
_entity_poly.type
_entity_poly.pdbx_seq_one_letter_code
_entity_poly.pdbx_strand_id
1 'polypeptide(L)'
;IITTAGGGGALGLRRLAVAQGPGGWTFEERWTSSALKPYFNDFVVHRGHAFGFDGSILASVDLADGARAWKGGRYGHGQLLLLSDQDLLLVLAEQGDLVLVEATPDGFSELSRFPAIEGKTWNHPILVDNLLLIRNDHEMAAFRLPVAGDRAANAVLGAAPPR
;
A
#
# COMPACT_ATOMS: atom_id res chain seq x y z
N ILE A 1 2.13 10.18 15.68
CA ILE A 1 1.09 9.20 15.30
C ILE A 1 0.31 9.75 14.14
N ILE A 2 0.03 8.89 13.17
CA ILE A 2 -0.83 9.17 12.03
C ILE A 2 -2.01 8.22 12.11
N THR A 3 -3.18 8.70 11.81
CA THR A 3 -4.41 7.92 11.86
C THR A 3 -5.38 8.37 10.78
N THR A 4 -6.24 7.47 10.34
CA THR A 4 -7.39 7.80 9.51
C THR A 4 -8.58 8.18 10.38
N ALA A 5 -9.46 9.01 9.89
CA ALA A 5 -10.63 9.49 10.60
C ALA A 5 -11.89 9.33 9.77
N GLY A 6 -12.88 8.64 10.36
CA GLY A 6 -14.21 8.47 9.81
C GLY A 6 -14.38 7.24 8.91
N GLY A 7 -15.47 6.53 9.08
CA GLY A 7 -15.91 5.48 8.17
C GLY A 7 -16.29 6.10 6.81
N GLY A 8 -15.95 5.38 5.72
CA GLY A 8 -16.27 5.85 4.38
C GLY A 8 -15.44 7.05 3.89
N GLY A 9 -14.31 7.37 4.52
CA GLY A 9 -13.37 8.36 4.03
C GLY A 9 -13.78 9.82 4.21
N ALA A 10 -14.65 10.13 5.15
CA ALA A 10 -15.18 11.48 5.31
C ALA A 10 -14.14 12.53 5.73
N LEU A 11 -13.19 12.17 6.62
CA LEU A 11 -12.23 13.12 7.20
C LEU A 11 -10.81 13.00 6.65
N GLY A 12 -10.38 11.81 6.19
CA GLY A 12 -9.07 11.59 5.63
C GLY A 12 -7.99 11.20 6.63
N LEU A 13 -6.77 11.66 6.41
CA LEU A 13 -5.58 11.37 7.20
C LEU A 13 -5.33 12.48 8.22
N ARG A 14 -4.94 12.09 9.44
CA ARG A 14 -4.65 13.03 10.53
C ARG A 14 -3.30 12.73 11.15
N ARG A 15 -2.49 13.75 11.38
CA ARG A 15 -1.24 13.65 12.14
C ARG A 15 -1.41 14.23 13.55
N LEU A 16 -1.10 13.42 14.55
CA LEU A 16 -1.14 13.79 15.95
C LEU A 16 0.25 13.72 16.56
N ALA A 17 0.65 14.75 17.33
CA ALA A 17 1.72 14.65 18.30
C ALA A 17 1.15 14.06 19.59
N VAL A 18 1.87 13.11 20.17
CA VAL A 18 1.48 12.45 21.43
C VAL A 18 2.64 12.61 22.39
N ALA A 19 2.39 13.11 23.57
CA ALA A 19 3.38 13.27 24.63
C ALA A 19 2.85 12.76 25.97
N GLN A 20 3.75 12.24 26.81
CA GLN A 20 3.44 11.85 28.17
C GLN A 20 4.12 12.83 29.12
N GLY A 21 3.33 13.42 30.03
CA GLY A 21 3.78 14.33 31.06
C GLY A 21 3.30 13.91 32.45
N PRO A 22 3.62 14.70 33.51
CA PRO A 22 3.17 14.40 34.88
C PRO A 22 1.64 14.32 35.05
N GLY A 23 0.90 15.02 34.19
CA GLY A 23 -0.58 15.03 34.18
C GLY A 23 -1.21 13.95 33.29
N GLY A 24 -0.42 13.02 32.69
CA GLY A 24 -0.89 11.98 31.76
C GLY A 24 -0.53 12.24 30.29
N TRP A 25 -1.26 11.61 29.40
CA TRP A 25 -1.06 11.72 27.96
C TRP A 25 -1.74 12.97 27.40
N THR A 26 -1.02 13.68 26.52
CA THR A 26 -1.53 14.82 25.75
C THR A 26 -1.48 14.51 24.25
N PHE A 27 -2.46 15.06 23.52
CA PHE A 27 -2.60 14.91 22.08
C PHE A 27 -2.74 16.27 21.44
N GLU A 28 -1.94 16.55 20.43
CA GLU A 28 -2.00 17.79 19.66
C GLU A 28 -2.12 17.45 18.19
N GLU A 29 -3.18 17.94 17.54
CA GLU A 29 -3.33 17.79 16.10
C GLU A 29 -2.34 18.71 15.39
N ARG A 30 -1.52 18.15 14.52
CA ARG A 30 -0.58 18.87 13.68
C ARG A 30 -1.24 19.33 12.39
N TRP A 31 -1.98 18.40 11.78
CA TRP A 31 -2.80 18.66 10.58
C TRP A 31 -3.82 17.54 10.36
N THR A 32 -4.88 17.88 9.61
CA THR A 32 -5.83 16.94 9.02
C THR A 32 -5.89 17.21 7.52
N SER A 33 -5.80 16.16 6.70
CA SER A 33 -5.76 16.24 5.25
C SER A 33 -6.76 15.30 4.60
N SER A 34 -7.51 15.79 3.61
CA SER A 34 -8.39 14.97 2.77
C SER A 34 -7.68 14.37 1.55
N ALA A 35 -6.36 14.51 1.48
CA ALA A 35 -5.55 14.04 0.36
C ALA A 35 -5.48 12.50 0.28
N LEU A 36 -5.77 11.80 1.40
CA LEU A 36 -5.83 10.35 1.49
C LEU A 36 -7.05 10.00 2.32
N LYS A 37 -7.98 9.23 1.72
CA LYS A 37 -9.25 8.82 2.33
C LYS A 37 -9.45 7.31 2.18
N PRO A 38 -8.71 6.50 2.96
CA PRO A 38 -8.88 5.06 2.93
C PRO A 38 -10.28 4.68 3.42
N TYR A 39 -10.83 3.62 2.87
CA TYR A 39 -12.10 3.04 3.31
C TYR A 39 -11.89 2.12 4.50
N PHE A 40 -11.33 0.92 4.25
CA PHE A 40 -10.85 -0.04 5.27
C PHE A 40 -9.39 -0.45 4.99
N ASN A 41 -8.77 0.21 4.01
CA ASN A 41 -7.42 -0.03 3.60
C ASN A 41 -6.44 0.59 4.59
N ASP A 42 -5.30 -0.06 4.78
CA ASP A 42 -4.17 0.53 5.48
C ASP A 42 -3.40 1.52 4.58
N PHE A 43 -2.52 2.24 5.21
CA PHE A 43 -1.49 3.04 4.55
C PHE A 43 -0.12 2.70 5.16
N VAL A 44 0.93 2.94 4.41
CA VAL A 44 2.32 2.76 4.88
C VAL A 44 3.04 4.10 4.90
N VAL A 45 4.07 4.17 5.74
CA VAL A 45 4.92 5.37 5.87
C VAL A 45 6.32 5.04 5.42
N HIS A 46 6.86 5.84 4.51
CA HIS A 46 8.20 5.68 3.98
C HIS A 46 8.81 7.04 3.66
N ARG A 47 10.04 7.28 4.11
CA ARG A 47 10.84 8.49 3.81
C ARG A 47 10.06 9.80 3.94
N GLY A 48 9.30 9.96 5.04
CA GLY A 48 8.56 11.18 5.32
C GLY A 48 7.23 11.32 4.58
N HIS A 49 6.79 10.29 3.84
CA HIS A 49 5.52 10.26 3.12
C HIS A 49 4.63 9.11 3.59
N ALA A 50 3.32 9.31 3.55
CA ALA A 50 2.31 8.27 3.67
C ALA A 50 1.83 7.87 2.27
N PHE A 51 1.78 6.55 2.00
CA PHE A 51 1.26 5.97 0.78
C PHE A 51 0.04 5.14 1.11
N GLY A 52 -1.05 5.36 0.42
CA GLY A 52 -2.31 4.67 0.66
C GLY A 52 -3.38 5.05 -0.35
N PHE A 53 -4.63 4.75 -0.04
CA PHE A 53 -5.71 4.96 -0.99
C PHE A 53 -6.52 6.23 -0.69
N ASP A 54 -6.79 7.02 -1.72
CA ASP A 54 -7.83 8.05 -1.73
C ASP A 54 -9.03 7.50 -2.52
N GLY A 55 -9.92 6.82 -1.81
CA GLY A 55 -10.95 5.98 -2.42
C GLY A 55 -10.32 4.77 -3.12
N SER A 56 -10.48 4.67 -4.43
CA SER A 56 -9.95 3.57 -5.25
C SER A 56 -8.58 3.86 -5.91
N ILE A 57 -7.98 5.01 -5.62
CA ILE A 57 -6.77 5.48 -6.32
C ILE A 57 -5.64 5.62 -5.30
N LEU A 58 -4.46 5.10 -5.64
CA LEU A 58 -3.27 5.25 -4.81
C LEU A 58 -2.80 6.70 -4.77
N ALA A 59 -2.32 7.14 -3.61
CA ALA A 59 -1.84 8.50 -3.42
C ALA A 59 -0.65 8.53 -2.44
N SER A 60 0.16 9.56 -2.57
CA SER A 60 1.22 9.91 -1.63
C SER A 60 0.94 11.26 -0.98
N VAL A 61 1.20 11.35 0.33
CA VAL A 61 0.98 12.54 1.15
C VAL A 61 2.24 12.85 1.95
N ASP A 62 2.70 14.09 1.89
CA ASP A 62 3.81 14.56 2.72
C ASP A 62 3.38 14.60 4.20
N LEU A 63 4.18 14.02 5.07
CA LEU A 63 3.91 13.98 6.50
C LEU A 63 4.24 15.31 7.22
N ALA A 64 4.97 16.20 6.60
CA ALA A 64 5.28 17.50 7.20
C ALA A 64 4.02 18.36 7.34
N ASP A 65 3.23 18.44 6.28
CA ASP A 65 2.08 19.34 6.18
C ASP A 65 0.76 18.70 5.74
N GLY A 66 0.77 17.43 5.34
CA GLY A 66 -0.41 16.72 4.84
C GLY A 66 -0.76 17.02 3.39
N ALA A 67 0.12 17.69 2.65
CA ALA A 67 -0.08 17.96 1.23
C ALA A 67 0.02 16.68 0.39
N ARG A 68 -0.79 16.60 -0.67
CA ARG A 68 -0.71 15.51 -1.64
C ARG A 68 0.51 15.70 -2.54
N ALA A 69 1.45 14.75 -2.52
CA ALA A 69 2.55 14.73 -3.46
C ALA A 69 2.08 14.28 -4.85
N TRP A 70 1.35 13.16 -4.92
CA TRP A 70 0.76 12.65 -6.17
C TRP A 70 -0.46 11.78 -5.90
N LYS A 71 -1.20 11.45 -6.98
CA LYS A 71 -2.31 10.50 -7.01
C LYS A 71 -2.32 9.82 -8.38
N GLY A 72 -2.32 8.48 -8.40
CA GLY A 72 -2.28 7.71 -9.64
C GLY A 72 -2.62 6.24 -9.43
N GLY A 73 -2.90 5.52 -10.52
CA GLY A 73 -3.33 4.12 -10.48
C GLY A 73 -4.70 3.94 -9.85
N ARG A 74 -5.47 2.99 -10.38
CA ARG A 74 -6.79 2.65 -9.84
C ARG A 74 -6.81 1.17 -9.49
N TYR A 75 -6.97 0.86 -8.19
CA TYR A 75 -6.83 -0.48 -7.64
C TYR A 75 -8.05 -0.93 -6.83
N GLY A 76 -9.14 -0.16 -6.89
CA GLY A 76 -10.33 -0.42 -6.08
C GLY A 76 -10.05 -0.31 -4.58
N HIS A 77 -10.66 -1.16 -3.78
CA HIS A 77 -10.40 -1.28 -2.34
C HIS A 77 -9.29 -2.32 -2.07
N GLY A 78 -8.17 -2.20 -2.80
CA GLY A 78 -7.01 -3.05 -2.64
C GLY A 78 -6.28 -2.86 -1.31
N GLN A 79 -5.22 -3.62 -1.11
CA GLN A 79 -4.33 -3.52 0.05
C GLN A 79 -2.89 -3.32 -0.43
N LEU A 80 -2.00 -2.89 0.46
CA LEU A 80 -0.61 -2.66 0.07
C LEU A 80 0.37 -3.08 1.17
N LEU A 81 1.57 -3.48 0.75
CA LEU A 81 2.75 -3.68 1.59
C LEU A 81 3.86 -2.74 1.14
N LEU A 82 4.68 -2.32 2.08
CA LEU A 82 5.92 -1.60 1.81
C LEU A 82 7.10 -2.57 1.78
N LEU A 83 7.84 -2.58 0.68
CA LEU A 83 9.14 -3.22 0.54
C LEU A 83 10.20 -2.13 0.73
N SER A 84 10.51 -1.83 2.01
CA SER A 84 11.26 -0.62 2.40
C SER A 84 12.68 -0.58 1.83
N ASP A 85 13.34 -1.74 1.75
CA ASP A 85 14.73 -1.84 1.28
C ASP A 85 14.87 -1.64 -0.23
N GLN A 86 13.76 -1.83 -0.96
CA GLN A 86 13.70 -1.68 -2.41
C GLN A 86 13.03 -0.37 -2.84
N ASP A 87 12.50 0.43 -1.90
CA ASP A 87 11.68 1.60 -2.17
C ASP A 87 10.45 1.28 -3.06
N LEU A 88 9.77 0.16 -2.76
CA LEU A 88 8.62 -0.31 -3.53
C LEU A 88 7.36 -0.51 -2.67
N LEU A 89 6.22 -0.31 -3.30
CA LEU A 89 4.91 -0.73 -2.81
C LEU A 89 4.48 -1.98 -3.58
N LEU A 90 4.09 -3.03 -2.86
CA LEU A 90 3.40 -4.17 -3.44
C LEU A 90 1.90 -3.97 -3.20
N VAL A 91 1.15 -3.73 -4.25
CA VAL A 91 -0.29 -3.47 -4.20
C VAL A 91 -1.04 -4.72 -4.66
N LEU A 92 -1.95 -5.20 -3.82
CA LEU A 92 -2.95 -6.21 -4.19
C LEU A 92 -4.25 -5.47 -4.52
N ALA A 93 -4.55 -5.36 -5.81
CA ALA A 93 -5.75 -4.66 -6.28
C ALA A 93 -7.03 -5.44 -5.95
N GLU A 94 -8.17 -4.74 -5.85
CA GLU A 94 -9.48 -5.36 -5.55
C GLU A 94 -9.87 -6.46 -6.55
N GLN A 95 -9.39 -6.37 -7.81
CA GLN A 95 -9.68 -7.35 -8.85
C GLN A 95 -8.70 -8.54 -8.85
N GLY A 96 -7.75 -8.58 -7.91
CA GLY A 96 -6.80 -9.68 -7.76
C GLY A 96 -5.47 -9.50 -8.49
N ASP A 97 -5.23 -8.36 -9.12
CA ASP A 97 -3.92 -8.04 -9.68
C ASP A 97 -2.89 -7.76 -8.57
N LEU A 98 -1.69 -8.29 -8.72
CA LEU A 98 -0.50 -7.84 -8.01
C LEU A 98 0.24 -6.80 -8.83
N VAL A 99 0.58 -5.69 -8.18
CA VAL A 99 1.17 -4.53 -8.84
C VAL A 99 2.36 -4.04 -8.02
N LEU A 100 3.48 -3.72 -8.69
CA LEU A 100 4.61 -3.03 -8.10
C LEU A 100 4.58 -1.56 -8.50
N VAL A 101 4.71 -0.69 -7.50
CA VAL A 101 4.73 0.77 -7.66
C VAL A 101 5.93 1.32 -6.90
N GLU A 102 6.60 2.34 -7.44
CA GLU A 102 7.68 3.03 -6.73
C GLU A 102 7.17 3.78 -5.50
N ALA A 103 7.83 3.59 -4.35
CA ALA A 103 7.53 4.29 -3.10
C ALA A 103 8.29 5.62 -3.03
N THR A 104 8.04 6.52 -3.98
CA THR A 104 8.70 7.82 -4.12
C THR A 104 7.69 8.97 -4.03
N PRO A 105 8.07 10.15 -3.51
CA PRO A 105 7.23 11.35 -3.57
C PRO A 105 7.22 12.03 -4.95
N ASP A 106 8.15 11.71 -5.85
CA ASP A 106 8.40 12.44 -7.08
C ASP A 106 7.29 12.28 -8.13
N GLY A 107 6.53 11.18 -8.03
CA GLY A 107 5.42 10.92 -8.93
C GLY A 107 4.93 9.47 -8.84
N PHE A 108 3.81 9.20 -9.47
CA PHE A 108 3.28 7.85 -9.59
C PHE A 108 3.97 7.09 -10.71
N SER A 109 4.56 5.93 -10.39
CA SER A 109 5.24 5.05 -11.34
C SER A 109 4.86 3.59 -11.05
N GLU A 110 4.04 3.00 -11.92
CA GLU A 110 3.71 1.57 -11.89
C GLU A 110 4.76 0.81 -12.70
N LEU A 111 5.49 -0.11 -12.05
CA LEU A 111 6.60 -0.83 -12.65
C LEU A 111 6.17 -2.14 -13.31
N SER A 112 5.22 -2.87 -12.70
CA SER A 112 4.73 -4.13 -13.21
C SER A 112 3.35 -4.46 -12.66
N ARG A 113 2.63 -5.30 -13.41
CA ARG A 113 1.30 -5.82 -13.01
C ARG A 113 1.11 -7.22 -13.58
N PHE A 114 0.49 -8.11 -12.79
CA PHE A 114 0.02 -9.38 -13.30
C PHE A 114 -1.23 -9.86 -12.53
N PRO A 115 -2.14 -10.61 -13.17
CA PRO A 115 -3.27 -11.23 -12.49
C PRO A 115 -2.76 -12.36 -11.59
N ALA A 116 -2.98 -12.25 -10.29
CA ALA A 116 -2.45 -13.18 -9.30
C ALA A 116 -3.50 -14.08 -8.68
N ILE A 117 -4.74 -13.60 -8.57
CA ILE A 117 -5.88 -14.31 -7.99
C ILE A 117 -7.16 -13.79 -8.63
N GLU A 118 -8.17 -14.65 -8.81
CA GLU A 118 -9.41 -14.21 -9.45
C GLU A 118 -10.42 -13.67 -8.44
N GLY A 119 -11.16 -12.63 -8.85
CA GLY A 119 -12.29 -12.09 -8.10
C GLY A 119 -11.93 -11.04 -7.05
N LYS A 120 -12.92 -10.71 -6.24
CA LYS A 120 -12.86 -9.62 -5.28
C LYS A 120 -11.91 -9.94 -4.12
N THR A 121 -10.86 -9.13 -3.99
CA THR A 121 -9.76 -9.36 -3.05
C THR A 121 -9.59 -8.16 -2.14
N TRP A 122 -10.01 -8.30 -0.87
CA TRP A 122 -9.94 -7.27 0.17
C TRP A 122 -9.01 -7.64 1.32
N ASN A 123 -8.48 -8.87 1.31
CA ASN A 123 -7.61 -9.35 2.36
C ASN A 123 -6.22 -8.76 2.22
N HIS A 124 -5.61 -8.46 3.36
CA HIS A 124 -4.24 -7.97 3.40
C HIS A 124 -3.27 -9.07 2.93
N PRO A 125 -2.35 -8.79 2.02
CA PRO A 125 -1.29 -9.72 1.65
C PRO A 125 -0.30 -9.92 2.80
N ILE A 126 0.37 -11.06 2.83
CA ILE A 126 1.41 -11.36 3.82
C ILE A 126 2.69 -11.73 3.09
N LEU A 127 3.79 -11.10 3.48
CA LEU A 127 5.12 -11.42 2.97
C LEU A 127 6.01 -11.86 4.12
N VAL A 128 6.60 -13.06 3.99
CA VAL A 128 7.60 -13.60 4.91
C VAL A 128 8.83 -14.00 4.10
N ASP A 129 9.94 -13.33 4.33
CA ASP A 129 11.14 -13.44 3.50
C ASP A 129 10.79 -13.13 2.02
N ASN A 130 10.82 -14.13 1.15
CA ASN A 130 10.43 -14.00 -0.24
C ASN A 130 9.14 -14.77 -0.61
N LEU A 131 8.40 -15.26 0.39
CA LEU A 131 7.14 -15.95 0.18
C LEU A 131 5.97 -14.98 0.41
N LEU A 132 5.29 -14.64 -0.66
CA LEU A 132 4.07 -13.83 -0.64
C LEU A 132 2.84 -14.73 -0.61
N LEU A 133 1.98 -14.52 0.36
CA LEU A 133 0.67 -15.17 0.48
C LEU A 133 -0.44 -14.14 0.24
N ILE A 134 -1.35 -14.46 -0.65
CA ILE A 134 -2.55 -13.68 -0.92
C ILE A 134 -3.78 -14.57 -0.90
N ARG A 135 -4.94 -13.99 -0.55
CA ARG A 135 -6.21 -14.72 -0.56
C ARG A 135 -7.41 -13.80 -0.75
N ASN A 136 -8.52 -14.40 -1.13
CA ASN A 136 -9.86 -13.82 -1.00
C ASN A 136 -10.81 -14.81 -0.30
N ASP A 137 -12.11 -14.76 -0.55
CA ASP A 137 -13.12 -15.64 0.03
C ASP A 137 -13.24 -17.00 -0.69
N HIS A 138 -12.61 -17.18 -1.85
CA HIS A 138 -12.70 -18.38 -2.68
C HIS A 138 -11.39 -19.15 -2.77
N GLU A 139 -10.26 -18.45 -2.83
CA GLU A 139 -8.97 -19.06 -3.08
C GLU A 139 -7.82 -18.39 -2.32
N MET A 140 -6.69 -19.08 -2.27
CA MET A 140 -5.43 -18.60 -1.73
C MET A 140 -4.31 -18.99 -2.70
N ALA A 141 -3.37 -18.06 -2.93
CA ALA A 141 -2.21 -18.28 -3.75
C ALA A 141 -0.92 -17.92 -2.97
N ALA A 142 0.15 -18.64 -3.30
CA ALA A 142 1.49 -18.40 -2.74
C ALA A 142 2.48 -18.16 -3.89
N PHE A 143 3.24 -17.08 -3.79
CA PHE A 143 4.25 -16.70 -4.78
C PHE A 143 5.61 -16.61 -4.11
N ARG A 144 6.61 -17.23 -4.72
CA ARG A 144 8.00 -17.01 -4.34
C ARG A 144 8.55 -15.85 -5.15
N LEU A 145 8.74 -14.70 -4.49
CA LEU A 145 9.28 -13.52 -5.15
C LEU A 145 10.77 -13.71 -5.46
N PRO A 146 11.25 -13.22 -6.61
CA PRO A 146 12.66 -13.26 -6.93
C PRO A 146 13.47 -12.38 -5.98
N VAL A 147 14.59 -12.89 -5.48
CA VAL A 147 15.55 -12.12 -4.69
C VAL A 147 16.76 -11.78 -5.55
N ALA A 148 17.42 -10.67 -5.26
CA ALA A 148 18.64 -10.28 -5.97
C ALA A 148 19.70 -11.40 -5.87
N GLY A 149 20.17 -11.88 -7.01
CA GLY A 149 21.15 -12.99 -7.11
C GLY A 149 20.55 -14.36 -7.41
N ASP A 150 19.26 -14.53 -7.39
CA ASP A 150 18.60 -15.79 -7.73
C ASP A 150 18.37 -15.91 -9.24
N ARG A 151 19.37 -16.49 -9.96
CA ARG A 151 19.30 -16.68 -11.42
C ARG A 151 18.18 -17.63 -11.88
N ALA A 152 17.65 -18.47 -11.00
CA ALA A 152 16.59 -19.43 -11.33
C ALA A 152 15.21 -18.76 -11.45
N ALA A 153 14.97 -17.66 -10.78
CA ALA A 153 13.68 -16.96 -10.78
C ALA A 153 13.40 -16.22 -12.10
N ASN A 154 14.45 -15.79 -12.82
CA ASN A 154 14.28 -15.05 -14.09
C ASN A 154 13.83 -15.93 -15.27
N ALA A 155 13.90 -17.26 -15.16
CA ALA A 155 13.51 -18.17 -16.23
C ALA A 155 11.98 -18.45 -16.29
N VAL A 156 11.24 -18.15 -15.23
CA VAL A 156 9.79 -18.48 -15.13
C VAL A 156 8.90 -17.34 -15.60
N LEU A 157 9.39 -16.11 -15.65
CA LEU A 157 8.60 -14.95 -16.12
C LEU A 157 8.44 -14.86 -17.65
N GLY A 158 9.04 -15.78 -18.40
CA GLY A 158 8.98 -15.79 -19.88
C GLY A 158 8.04 -16.83 -20.52
N ALA A 159 7.40 -17.70 -19.76
CA ALA A 159 6.51 -18.72 -20.29
C ALA A 159 5.05 -18.42 -19.97
N ALA A 160 4.33 -17.82 -20.93
CA ALA A 160 2.87 -17.81 -20.89
C ALA A 160 2.36 -19.27 -20.95
N PRO A 161 1.35 -19.67 -20.16
CA PRO A 161 0.78 -21.00 -20.25
C PRO A 161 0.13 -21.19 -21.64
N PRO A 162 0.22 -22.40 -22.23
CA PRO A 162 -0.49 -22.70 -23.46
C PRO A 162 -2.00 -22.65 -23.21
N ARG A 163 -2.73 -22.14 -24.20
CA ARG A 163 -4.20 -22.05 -24.23
C ARG A 163 -4.82 -23.44 -24.26
#